data_9d4a3f529742a6cda5c47eb706372077
#
_entry.id   9d4a3f529742a6cda5c47eb706372077
#
_cell.length_a   1.000
_cell.length_b   1.000
_cell.length_c   1.000
_cell.angle_alpha   90.00
_cell.angle_beta   90.00
_cell.angle_gamma   90.00
#
_symmetry.space_group_name_H-M   'P 1'
#
loop_
_entity.id
_entity.type
_entity.pdbx_description
1 polymer ?
#
loop_
_entity_poly.entity_id
_entity_poly.type
_entity_poly.pdbx_seq_one_letter_code
_entity_poly.pdbx_strand_id
1 'polypeptide(L)'
;MRCLAFRKRLVKIMKKGAKTMLRVLLWIVAVIVILILICFVYHRYRLNAEKKLREPLGQLVDINGNNMSIYVEGSGSRTLVFLSGSGTCSPILDFKSLYSLLRDDYRIVVVEKFGYGYSDIVDEDRNIQTILSETRLALNKAGIEGPYVLCPHSMSGIEALYWAQKYPDEIEAIIGLDMAVPEYYENMKINLALMKLGQYAADLGITRLIPTLAESDAIKHGTLTNDEKNRYRAIFYNRTATVTMINEAKSVKDNARIVAQNGVPQVPMLLFISDGTGGTGFDKETWRRIQEKYISEVESGKYIELDCPHYVHDYEYGRISEEIKSFLSD
;
A
#
# COMPACT_ATOMS: atom_id res chain seq x y z
N MET A 1 41.33 -36.51 -48.00
CA MET A 1 42.13 -35.81 -46.97
C MET A 1 41.80 -34.31 -46.81
N ARG A 2 41.55 -33.54 -47.87
CA ARG A 2 41.24 -32.06 -47.75
C ARG A 2 39.98 -31.73 -46.97
N CYS A 3 38.91 -32.53 -47.10
CA CYS A 3 37.62 -32.28 -46.42
C CYS A 3 37.71 -32.43 -44.88
N LEU A 4 38.51 -33.40 -44.40
CA LEU A 4 38.72 -33.63 -42.95
C LEU A 4 39.53 -32.51 -42.28
N ALA A 5 40.51 -31.96 -42.99
CA ALA A 5 41.30 -30.83 -42.52
C ALA A 5 40.46 -29.54 -42.44
N PHE A 6 39.58 -29.31 -43.41
CA PHE A 6 38.65 -28.18 -43.40
C PHE A 6 37.64 -28.26 -42.23
N ARG A 7 37.06 -29.42 -41.99
CA ARG A 7 36.14 -29.65 -40.86
C ARG A 7 36.80 -29.43 -39.50
N LYS A 8 38.06 -29.91 -39.33
CA LYS A 8 38.83 -29.65 -38.10
C LYS A 8 39.16 -28.19 -37.90
N ARG A 9 39.41 -27.42 -38.97
CA ARG A 9 39.68 -25.97 -38.92
C ARG A 9 38.42 -25.19 -38.55
N LEU A 10 37.26 -25.54 -39.11
CA LEU A 10 35.97 -24.96 -38.74
C LEU A 10 35.62 -25.19 -37.27
N VAL A 11 35.75 -26.41 -36.77
CA VAL A 11 35.52 -26.75 -35.36
C VAL A 11 36.46 -25.97 -34.42
N LYS A 12 37.72 -25.77 -34.81
CA LYS A 12 38.69 -24.98 -34.01
C LYS A 12 38.30 -23.49 -33.98
N ILE A 13 37.80 -22.91 -35.09
CA ILE A 13 37.32 -21.52 -35.19
C ILE A 13 36.08 -21.37 -34.33
N MET A 14 35.09 -22.28 -34.45
CA MET A 14 33.88 -22.26 -33.63
C MET A 14 34.19 -22.33 -32.12
N LYS A 15 35.08 -23.23 -31.69
CA LYS A 15 35.49 -23.35 -30.30
C LYS A 15 36.21 -22.08 -29.79
N LYS A 16 37.03 -21.42 -30.62
CA LYS A 16 37.69 -20.16 -30.28
C LYS A 16 36.67 -19.03 -30.15
N GLY A 17 35.70 -18.92 -31.07
CA GLY A 17 34.58 -17.97 -31.02
C GLY A 17 33.73 -18.15 -29.76
N ALA A 18 33.34 -19.39 -29.44
CA ALA A 18 32.56 -19.71 -28.26
C ALA A 18 33.29 -19.33 -26.94
N LYS A 19 34.61 -19.59 -26.85
CA LYS A 19 35.42 -19.18 -25.70
C LYS A 19 35.53 -17.66 -25.56
N THR A 20 35.63 -16.94 -26.67
CA THR A 20 35.66 -15.46 -26.65
C THR A 20 34.31 -14.89 -26.21
N MET A 21 33.23 -15.44 -26.76
CA MET A 21 31.85 -15.04 -26.36
C MET A 21 31.59 -15.31 -24.87
N LEU A 22 31.99 -16.46 -24.36
CA LEU A 22 31.88 -16.79 -22.92
C LEU A 22 32.68 -15.80 -22.05
N ARG A 23 33.93 -15.43 -22.45
CA ARG A 23 34.70 -14.42 -21.73
C ARG A 23 34.00 -13.06 -21.71
N VAL A 24 33.48 -12.59 -22.84
CA VAL A 24 32.75 -11.34 -22.91
C VAL A 24 31.51 -11.39 -22.00
N LEU A 25 30.75 -12.50 -22.03
CA LEU A 25 29.59 -12.68 -21.16
C LEU A 25 29.99 -12.62 -19.67
N LEU A 26 31.10 -13.32 -19.28
CA LEU A 26 31.60 -13.27 -17.90
C LEU A 26 32.02 -11.85 -17.47
N TRP A 27 32.65 -11.08 -18.36
CA TRP A 27 32.96 -9.67 -18.08
C TRP A 27 31.73 -8.82 -17.91
N ILE A 28 30.69 -9.00 -18.76
CA ILE A 28 29.41 -8.29 -18.62
C ILE A 28 28.76 -8.62 -17.28
N VAL A 29 28.70 -9.90 -16.91
CA VAL A 29 28.16 -10.34 -15.61
C VAL A 29 28.96 -9.74 -14.44
N ALA A 30 30.28 -9.74 -14.52
CA ALA A 30 31.13 -9.15 -13.48
C ALA A 30 30.85 -7.64 -13.32
N VAL A 31 30.73 -6.90 -14.41
CA VAL A 31 30.38 -5.47 -14.37
C VAL A 31 29.01 -5.26 -13.75
N ILE A 32 27.99 -6.04 -14.14
CA ILE A 32 26.64 -5.95 -13.55
C ILE A 32 26.70 -6.20 -12.04
N VAL A 33 27.39 -7.24 -11.59
CA VAL A 33 27.55 -7.56 -10.16
C VAL A 33 28.20 -6.40 -9.41
N ILE A 34 29.27 -5.81 -9.97
CA ILE A 34 29.94 -4.66 -9.36
C ILE A 34 28.98 -3.46 -9.24
N LEU A 35 28.20 -3.16 -10.28
CA LEU A 35 27.22 -2.08 -10.25
C LEU A 35 26.13 -2.31 -9.18
N ILE A 36 25.62 -3.54 -9.07
CA ILE A 36 24.66 -3.91 -8.02
C ILE A 36 25.26 -3.73 -6.62
N LEU A 37 26.51 -4.16 -6.42
CA LEU A 37 27.21 -3.96 -5.14
C LEU A 37 27.38 -2.48 -4.80
N ILE A 38 27.71 -1.64 -5.77
CA ILE A 38 27.79 -0.19 -5.58
C ILE A 38 26.43 0.37 -5.17
N CYS A 39 25.35 0.00 -5.87
CA CYS A 39 23.98 0.41 -5.53
C CYS A 39 23.63 -0.03 -4.10
N PHE A 40 23.91 -1.27 -3.73
CA PHE A 40 23.63 -1.81 -2.40
C PHE A 40 24.37 -1.04 -1.29
N VAL A 41 25.69 -0.82 -1.46
CA VAL A 41 26.50 -0.08 -0.47
C VAL A 41 26.01 1.36 -0.35
N TYR A 42 25.73 2.03 -1.48
CA TYR A 42 25.17 3.36 -1.49
C TYR A 42 23.80 3.42 -0.79
N HIS A 43 22.92 2.46 -1.06
CA HIS A 43 21.61 2.35 -0.42
C HIS A 43 21.73 2.19 1.11
N ARG A 44 22.61 1.30 1.58
CA ARG A 44 22.88 1.11 3.02
C ARG A 44 23.41 2.38 3.68
N TYR A 45 24.33 3.08 3.02
CA TYR A 45 24.83 4.37 3.49
C TYR A 45 23.68 5.40 3.59
N ARG A 46 22.84 5.51 2.56
CA ARG A 46 21.72 6.44 2.54
C ARG A 46 20.68 6.09 3.60
N LEU A 47 20.33 4.83 3.79
CA LEU A 47 19.43 4.40 4.87
C LEU A 47 19.97 4.85 6.25
N ASN A 48 21.27 4.77 6.48
CA ASN A 48 21.84 5.25 7.74
C ASN A 48 21.79 6.77 7.86
N ALA A 49 22.13 7.50 6.81
CA ALA A 49 22.07 8.96 6.77
C ALA A 49 20.64 9.51 6.95
N GLU A 50 19.65 8.79 6.43
CA GLU A 50 18.23 9.13 6.49
C GLU A 50 17.53 8.63 7.77
N LYS A 51 18.26 8.10 8.77
CA LYS A 51 17.68 7.50 9.99
C LYS A 51 16.76 8.47 10.73
N LYS A 52 17.15 9.73 10.85
CA LYS A 52 16.35 10.78 11.53
C LYS A 52 15.03 11.08 10.81
N LEU A 53 15.00 10.98 9.49
CA LEU A 53 13.78 11.15 8.71
C LEU A 53 12.79 9.99 8.88
N ARG A 54 13.24 8.88 9.45
CA ARG A 54 12.44 7.66 9.70
C ARG A 54 12.17 7.44 11.19
N GLU A 55 12.30 8.49 12.02
CA GLU A 55 11.82 8.48 13.39
C GLU A 55 10.28 8.46 13.37
N PRO A 56 9.63 7.57 14.15
CA PRO A 56 8.18 7.43 14.16
C PRO A 56 7.46 8.74 14.45
N LEU A 57 6.40 9.03 13.71
CA LEU A 57 5.50 10.17 13.94
C LEU A 57 4.37 9.79 14.91
N GLY A 58 3.99 8.51 14.95
CA GLY A 58 3.01 7.95 15.87
C GLY A 58 3.67 7.23 17.06
N GLN A 59 2.83 6.75 17.96
CA GLN A 59 3.27 5.85 19.02
C GLN A 59 3.48 4.43 18.49
N LEU A 60 4.48 3.74 18.99
CA LEU A 60 4.69 2.32 18.71
C LEU A 60 4.05 1.48 19.81
N VAL A 61 3.16 0.57 19.44
CA VAL A 61 2.54 -0.39 20.34
C VAL A 61 3.04 -1.80 20.05
N ASP A 62 3.41 -2.53 21.08
CA ASP A 62 3.86 -3.91 20.94
C ASP A 62 2.67 -4.84 20.64
N ILE A 63 2.75 -5.55 19.53
CA ILE A 63 1.79 -6.58 19.11
C ILE A 63 2.56 -7.89 18.97
N ASN A 64 2.49 -8.73 20.00
CA ASN A 64 3.14 -10.03 20.03
C ASN A 64 4.66 -9.99 19.79
N GLY A 65 5.35 -8.96 20.30
CA GLY A 65 6.80 -8.79 20.16
C GLY A 65 7.24 -7.99 18.95
N ASN A 66 6.31 -7.48 18.13
CA ASN A 66 6.57 -6.58 17.01
C ASN A 66 5.86 -5.24 17.24
N ASN A 67 6.45 -4.15 16.80
CA ASN A 67 5.90 -2.82 16.99
C ASN A 67 4.98 -2.43 15.82
N MET A 68 3.76 -1.98 16.14
CA MET A 68 2.85 -1.36 15.19
C MET A 68 2.72 0.14 15.49
N SER A 69 2.80 0.96 14.46
CA SER A 69 2.70 2.42 14.56
C SER A 69 1.24 2.86 14.49
N ILE A 70 0.82 3.64 15.49
CA ILE A 70 -0.49 4.28 15.58
C ILE A 70 -0.29 5.78 15.71
N TYR A 71 -0.79 6.54 14.76
CA TYR A 71 -0.79 8.00 14.82
C TYR A 71 -2.15 8.49 15.29
N VAL A 72 -2.13 9.47 16.19
CA VAL A 72 -3.35 10.09 16.74
C VAL A 72 -3.21 11.61 16.68
N GLU A 73 -4.23 12.28 16.14
CA GLU A 73 -4.32 13.75 16.09
C GLU A 73 -5.79 14.16 16.29
N GLY A 74 -6.00 15.38 16.81
CA GLY A 74 -7.35 15.88 17.06
C GLY A 74 -7.99 15.32 18.34
N SER A 75 -9.14 15.89 18.74
CA SER A 75 -9.80 15.59 20.02
C SER A 75 -11.33 15.52 19.96
N GLY A 76 -11.90 15.40 18.75
CA GLY A 76 -13.34 15.23 18.56
C GLY A 76 -13.86 13.93 19.21
N SER A 77 -15.15 13.88 19.46
CA SER A 77 -15.80 12.71 20.11
C SER A 77 -15.86 11.49 19.20
N ARG A 78 -15.98 11.68 17.88
CA ARG A 78 -15.96 10.60 16.88
C ARG A 78 -14.55 10.30 16.46
N THR A 79 -14.21 9.03 16.36
CA THR A 79 -12.88 8.55 15.97
C THR A 79 -12.89 8.06 14.51
N LEU A 80 -12.14 8.73 13.63
CA LEU A 80 -11.92 8.33 12.24
C LEU A 80 -10.64 7.50 12.16
N VAL A 81 -10.76 6.24 11.73
CA VAL A 81 -9.64 5.30 11.61
C VAL A 81 -9.28 5.12 10.14
N PHE A 82 -8.14 5.65 9.72
CA PHE A 82 -7.63 5.55 8.37
C PHE A 82 -6.84 4.26 8.17
N LEU A 83 -7.20 3.51 7.15
CA LEU A 83 -6.63 2.22 6.78
C LEU A 83 -6.08 2.28 5.36
N SER A 84 -4.78 2.05 5.19
CA SER A 84 -4.11 2.22 3.91
C SER A 84 -4.26 1.03 2.96
N GLY A 85 -4.28 1.33 1.66
CA GLY A 85 -4.24 0.36 0.58
C GLY A 85 -2.90 -0.35 0.42
N SER A 86 -2.84 -1.28 -0.53
CA SER A 86 -1.62 -2.03 -0.84
C SER A 86 -0.50 -1.11 -1.32
N GLY A 87 0.70 -1.27 -0.76
CA GLY A 87 1.89 -0.57 -1.23
C GLY A 87 2.04 0.88 -0.79
N THR A 88 1.11 1.45 -0.03
CA THR A 88 1.23 2.79 0.56
C THR A 88 2.37 2.81 1.57
N CYS A 89 3.53 3.35 1.19
CA CYS A 89 4.73 3.26 2.01
C CYS A 89 4.66 4.04 3.32
N SER A 90 3.91 5.14 3.38
CA SER A 90 3.78 6.00 4.56
C SER A 90 2.34 6.45 4.75
N PRO A 91 1.47 5.62 5.36
CA PRO A 91 0.06 5.93 5.57
C PRO A 91 -0.20 7.26 6.27
N ILE A 92 0.57 7.59 7.31
CA ILE A 92 0.42 8.86 8.06
C ILE A 92 0.58 10.07 7.12
N LEU A 93 1.58 10.04 6.24
CA LEU A 93 1.84 11.16 5.33
C LEU A 93 0.92 11.13 4.11
N ASP A 94 0.47 9.94 3.71
CA ASP A 94 -0.40 9.75 2.57
C ASP A 94 -1.79 10.36 2.82
N PHE A 95 -2.41 10.08 3.97
CA PHE A 95 -3.71 10.64 4.32
C PHE A 95 -3.68 12.08 4.84
N LYS A 96 -2.49 12.69 4.98
CA LYS A 96 -2.34 13.98 5.69
C LYS A 96 -3.17 15.09 5.08
N SER A 97 -3.25 15.18 3.79
CA SER A 97 -4.00 16.25 3.11
C SER A 97 -5.48 16.26 3.51
N LEU A 98 -6.07 15.07 3.64
CA LEU A 98 -7.45 14.92 4.05
C LEU A 98 -7.64 15.08 5.56
N TYR A 99 -6.90 14.31 6.38
CA TYR A 99 -7.18 14.31 7.82
C TYR A 99 -6.86 15.65 8.49
N SER A 100 -5.93 16.45 7.93
CA SER A 100 -5.63 17.79 8.45
C SER A 100 -6.83 18.74 8.39
N LEU A 101 -7.80 18.51 7.50
CA LEU A 101 -9.05 19.28 7.41
C LEU A 101 -10.16 18.74 8.34
N LEU A 102 -9.94 17.57 8.93
CA LEU A 102 -10.92 16.87 9.78
C LEU A 102 -10.55 16.89 11.27
N ARG A 103 -9.27 17.11 11.60
CA ARG A 103 -8.73 16.99 12.97
C ARG A 103 -9.33 17.94 13.99
N ASP A 104 -9.88 19.07 13.55
CA ASP A 104 -10.49 20.04 14.46
C ASP A 104 -11.87 19.56 14.95
N ASP A 105 -12.53 18.69 14.17
CA ASP A 105 -13.87 18.18 14.44
C ASP A 105 -13.87 16.73 14.96
N TYR A 106 -12.84 15.96 14.61
CA TYR A 106 -12.74 14.53 14.86
C TYR A 106 -11.43 14.12 15.52
N ARG A 107 -11.45 12.98 16.22
CA ARG A 107 -10.22 12.28 16.58
C ARG A 107 -9.75 11.49 15.36
N ILE A 108 -8.59 11.81 14.84
CA ILE A 108 -7.94 11.13 13.71
C ILE A 108 -7.03 10.03 14.23
N VAL A 109 -7.16 8.85 13.65
CA VAL A 109 -6.27 7.71 13.90
C VAL A 109 -5.80 7.16 12.58
N VAL A 110 -4.49 7.03 12.38
CA VAL A 110 -3.92 6.34 11.22
C VAL A 110 -3.21 5.09 11.71
N VAL A 111 -3.64 3.94 11.22
CA VAL A 111 -3.02 2.65 11.51
C VAL A 111 -2.02 2.32 10.42
N GLU A 112 -0.76 2.21 10.79
CA GLU A 112 0.27 1.68 9.90
C GLU A 112 0.40 0.18 10.17
N LYS A 113 -0.29 -0.64 9.39
CA LYS A 113 -0.21 -2.10 9.49
C LYS A 113 1.24 -2.60 9.43
N PHE A 114 1.52 -3.82 9.88
CA PHE A 114 2.84 -4.40 9.71
C PHE A 114 3.32 -4.33 8.26
N GLY A 115 4.57 -3.99 8.06
CA GLY A 115 5.19 -3.78 6.76
C GLY A 115 5.03 -2.36 6.18
N TYR A 116 4.21 -1.50 6.80
CA TYR A 116 3.92 -0.14 6.36
C TYR A 116 4.53 0.89 7.32
N GLY A 117 4.87 2.06 6.80
CA GLY A 117 5.32 3.21 7.57
C GLY A 117 6.43 2.90 8.57
N TYR A 118 6.14 3.15 9.83
CA TYR A 118 7.07 2.93 10.94
C TYR A 118 6.89 1.58 11.64
N SER A 119 5.89 0.79 11.25
CA SER A 119 5.65 -0.55 11.80
C SER A 119 6.72 -1.55 11.40
N ASP A 120 6.89 -2.58 12.20
CA ASP A 120 7.83 -3.66 11.92
C ASP A 120 7.41 -4.45 10.66
N ILE A 121 8.39 -5.06 10.01
CA ILE A 121 8.17 -5.96 8.88
C ILE A 121 8.10 -7.38 9.43
N VAL A 122 7.00 -8.09 9.15
CA VAL A 122 6.80 -9.48 9.57
C VAL A 122 6.65 -10.38 8.35
N ASP A 123 7.21 -11.59 8.41
CA ASP A 123 7.07 -12.60 7.36
C ASP A 123 6.09 -13.68 7.82
N GLU A 124 4.84 -13.29 7.93
CA GLU A 124 3.74 -14.12 8.41
C GLU A 124 2.57 -14.11 7.42
N ASP A 125 1.64 -15.07 7.56
CA ASP A 125 0.41 -15.09 6.78
C ASP A 125 -0.45 -13.86 7.08
N ARG A 126 -0.92 -13.20 6.02
CA ARG A 126 -1.75 -12.00 6.09
C ARG A 126 -3.20 -12.33 5.75
N ASN A 127 -3.77 -13.35 6.41
CA ASN A 127 -5.21 -13.59 6.33
C ASN A 127 -5.99 -12.49 7.05
N ILE A 128 -7.25 -12.30 6.64
CA ILE A 128 -8.06 -11.16 7.10
C ILE A 128 -8.32 -11.18 8.61
N GLN A 129 -8.41 -12.37 9.22
CA GLN A 129 -8.58 -12.54 10.66
C GLN A 129 -7.36 -12.01 11.41
N THR A 130 -6.16 -12.37 10.95
CA THR A 130 -4.89 -11.91 11.54
C THR A 130 -4.77 -10.39 11.42
N ILE A 131 -4.95 -9.83 10.23
CA ILE A 131 -4.87 -8.38 9.99
C ILE A 131 -5.83 -7.63 10.92
N LEU A 132 -7.10 -8.04 10.96
CA LEU A 132 -8.10 -7.38 11.81
C LEU A 132 -7.79 -7.52 13.30
N SER A 133 -7.36 -8.70 13.75
CA SER A 133 -7.04 -8.90 15.16
C SER A 133 -5.86 -8.04 15.62
N GLU A 134 -4.85 -7.88 14.77
CA GLU A 134 -3.70 -7.02 15.03
C GLU A 134 -4.10 -5.54 15.07
N THR A 135 -4.91 -5.08 14.10
CA THR A 135 -5.42 -3.70 14.04
C THR A 135 -6.23 -3.37 15.30
N ARG A 136 -7.19 -4.25 15.69
CA ARG A 136 -8.00 -4.04 16.88
C ARG A 136 -7.16 -4.07 18.16
N LEU A 137 -6.20 -4.99 18.27
CA LEU A 137 -5.31 -5.06 19.43
C LEU A 137 -4.43 -3.79 19.52
N ALA A 138 -3.96 -3.26 18.39
CA ALA A 138 -3.17 -2.05 18.36
C ALA A 138 -3.96 -0.82 18.82
N LEU A 139 -5.21 -0.65 18.38
CA LEU A 139 -6.09 0.41 18.85
C LEU A 139 -6.37 0.29 20.35
N ASN A 140 -6.69 -0.90 20.83
CA ASN A 140 -6.94 -1.15 22.25
C ASN A 140 -5.70 -0.80 23.10
N LYS A 141 -4.52 -1.28 22.71
CA LYS A 141 -3.25 -0.97 23.42
C LYS A 141 -2.87 0.52 23.34
N ALA A 142 -3.31 1.22 22.30
CA ALA A 142 -3.15 2.67 22.17
C ALA A 142 -4.19 3.46 23.00
N GLY A 143 -5.13 2.79 23.69
CA GLY A 143 -6.19 3.44 24.44
C GLY A 143 -7.26 4.10 23.57
N ILE A 144 -7.50 3.56 22.39
CA ILE A 144 -8.46 4.09 21.42
C ILE A 144 -9.66 3.15 21.39
N GLU A 145 -10.81 3.66 21.82
CA GLU A 145 -12.06 2.91 21.93
C GLU A 145 -13.04 3.35 20.85
N GLY A 146 -13.89 2.41 20.40
CA GLY A 146 -14.95 2.65 19.43
C GLY A 146 -16.23 3.26 20.06
N PRO A 147 -17.29 3.43 19.28
CA PRO A 147 -17.39 3.01 17.87
C PRO A 147 -16.53 3.86 16.94
N TYR A 148 -16.13 3.27 15.80
CA TYR A 148 -15.20 3.88 14.83
C TYR A 148 -15.91 4.25 13.54
N VAL A 149 -15.51 5.36 12.94
CA VAL A 149 -15.72 5.63 11.51
C VAL A 149 -14.49 5.12 10.77
N LEU A 150 -14.62 4.04 10.00
CA LEU A 150 -13.51 3.50 9.22
C LEU A 150 -13.34 4.26 7.92
N CYS A 151 -12.11 4.67 7.62
CA CYS A 151 -11.74 5.37 6.39
C CYS A 151 -10.76 4.51 5.56
N PRO A 152 -11.22 3.41 4.94
CA PRO A 152 -10.37 2.55 4.15
C PRO A 152 -10.07 3.15 2.78
N HIS A 153 -8.80 3.02 2.33
CA HIS A 153 -8.39 3.26 0.95
C HIS A 153 -8.07 1.94 0.25
N SER A 154 -8.55 1.78 -0.99
CA SER A 154 -8.14 0.66 -1.84
C SER A 154 -8.33 -0.72 -1.16
N MET A 155 -7.30 -1.55 -1.12
CA MET A 155 -7.33 -2.92 -0.57
C MET A 155 -7.86 -3.01 0.87
N SER A 156 -7.67 -1.98 1.70
CA SER A 156 -8.18 -1.98 3.07
C SER A 156 -9.71 -1.90 3.17
N GLY A 157 -10.41 -1.70 2.06
CA GLY A 157 -11.85 -1.92 1.98
C GLY A 157 -12.24 -3.33 2.41
N ILE A 158 -11.45 -4.36 2.05
CA ILE A 158 -11.68 -5.74 2.47
C ILE A 158 -11.57 -5.90 3.99
N GLU A 159 -10.61 -5.20 4.62
CA GLU A 159 -10.45 -5.19 6.08
C GLU A 159 -11.62 -4.49 6.78
N ALA A 160 -12.00 -3.30 6.30
CA ALA A 160 -13.11 -2.53 6.87
C ALA A 160 -14.45 -3.27 6.76
N LEU A 161 -14.73 -3.89 5.61
CA LEU A 161 -15.94 -4.69 5.42
C LEU A 161 -15.96 -5.91 6.33
N TYR A 162 -14.83 -6.62 6.47
CA TYR A 162 -14.73 -7.75 7.38
C TYR A 162 -14.91 -7.34 8.83
N TRP A 163 -14.37 -6.17 9.23
CA TRP A 163 -14.55 -5.64 10.57
C TRP A 163 -16.03 -5.36 10.86
N ALA A 164 -16.71 -4.64 9.98
CA ALA A 164 -18.14 -4.36 10.12
C ALA A 164 -19.02 -5.63 10.13
N GLN A 165 -18.62 -6.69 9.41
CA GLN A 165 -19.33 -7.99 9.43
C GLN A 165 -19.16 -8.73 10.74
N LYS A 166 -18.00 -8.66 11.38
CA LYS A 166 -17.66 -9.43 12.59
C LYS A 166 -17.97 -8.69 13.88
N TYR A 167 -17.86 -7.39 13.87
CA TYR A 167 -18.03 -6.53 15.05
C TYR A 167 -18.82 -5.27 14.68
N PRO A 168 -20.10 -5.42 14.25
CA PRO A 168 -20.91 -4.29 13.78
C PRO A 168 -21.08 -3.19 14.85
N ASP A 169 -21.16 -3.56 16.13
CA ASP A 169 -21.31 -2.61 17.23
C ASP A 169 -20.07 -1.72 17.46
N GLU A 170 -18.91 -2.09 16.87
CA GLU A 170 -17.70 -1.29 16.93
C GLU A 170 -17.63 -0.25 15.80
N ILE A 171 -18.53 -0.31 14.79
CA ILE A 171 -18.45 0.50 13.59
C ILE A 171 -19.66 1.43 13.48
N GLU A 172 -19.39 2.72 13.54
CA GLU A 172 -20.40 3.77 13.35
C GLU A 172 -20.74 3.97 11.86
N ALA A 173 -19.68 4.02 11.01
CA ALA A 173 -19.82 4.17 9.56
C ALA A 173 -18.54 3.73 8.82
N ILE A 174 -18.66 3.55 7.50
CA ILE A 174 -17.51 3.36 6.59
C ILE A 174 -17.49 4.50 5.58
N ILE A 175 -16.35 5.20 5.49
CA ILE A 175 -16.04 6.24 4.51
C ILE A 175 -15.02 5.66 3.53
N GLY A 176 -15.47 5.07 2.45
CA GLY A 176 -14.60 4.44 1.46
C GLY A 176 -13.88 5.47 0.58
N LEU A 177 -12.57 5.59 0.74
CA LEU A 177 -11.70 6.43 -0.09
C LEU A 177 -11.23 5.61 -1.30
N ASP A 178 -12.06 5.50 -2.32
CA ASP A 178 -11.85 4.65 -3.50
C ASP A 178 -11.51 3.19 -3.10
N MET A 179 -12.24 2.68 -2.12
CA MET A 179 -11.98 1.38 -1.50
C MET A 179 -12.31 0.22 -2.43
N ALA A 180 -11.55 -0.86 -2.35
CA ALA A 180 -11.86 -2.09 -3.05
C ALA A 180 -12.98 -2.87 -2.35
N VAL A 181 -13.88 -3.46 -3.15
CA VAL A 181 -14.91 -4.40 -2.70
C VAL A 181 -14.59 -5.81 -3.23
N PRO A 182 -15.18 -6.89 -2.68
CA PRO A 182 -14.79 -8.26 -3.01
C PRO A 182 -14.76 -8.61 -4.50
N GLU A 183 -15.72 -8.10 -5.30
CA GLU A 183 -15.84 -8.40 -6.73
C GLU A 183 -14.57 -8.05 -7.53
N TYR A 184 -13.77 -7.06 -7.12
CA TYR A 184 -12.50 -6.73 -7.79
C TYR A 184 -11.53 -7.89 -7.86
N TYR A 185 -11.47 -8.68 -6.79
CA TYR A 185 -10.47 -9.72 -6.63
C TYR A 185 -10.83 -11.03 -7.35
N GLU A 186 -12.06 -11.18 -7.85
CA GLU A 186 -12.47 -12.37 -8.59
C GLU A 186 -11.60 -12.57 -9.83
N ASN A 187 -11.44 -11.52 -10.63
CA ASN A 187 -10.74 -11.55 -11.91
C ASN A 187 -9.35 -10.90 -11.88
N MET A 188 -8.94 -10.30 -10.77
CA MET A 188 -7.65 -9.63 -10.63
C MET A 188 -6.50 -10.64 -10.77
N LYS A 189 -5.48 -10.30 -11.57
CA LYS A 189 -4.26 -11.09 -11.69
C LYS A 189 -3.17 -10.49 -10.81
N ILE A 190 -2.73 -11.22 -9.80
CA ILE A 190 -1.65 -10.81 -8.91
C ILE A 190 -0.35 -11.46 -9.38
N ASN A 191 0.62 -10.65 -9.78
CA ASN A 191 1.92 -11.12 -10.23
C ASN A 191 2.94 -11.10 -9.08
N LEU A 192 2.89 -12.13 -8.24
CA LEU A 192 3.80 -12.26 -7.09
C LEU A 192 5.28 -12.31 -7.50
N ALA A 193 5.61 -12.84 -8.70
CA ALA A 193 6.98 -12.87 -9.17
C ALA A 193 7.51 -11.45 -9.45
N LEU A 194 6.69 -10.59 -10.06
CA LEU A 194 7.02 -9.19 -10.30
C LEU A 194 7.15 -8.41 -8.97
N MET A 195 6.27 -8.68 -8.02
CA MET A 195 6.35 -8.04 -6.69
C MET A 195 7.65 -8.43 -5.96
N LYS A 196 8.05 -9.72 -6.00
CA LYS A 196 9.33 -10.18 -5.45
C LYS A 196 10.53 -9.55 -6.17
N LEU A 197 10.47 -9.40 -7.48
CA LEU A 197 11.51 -8.69 -8.23
C LEU A 197 11.61 -7.23 -7.77
N GLY A 198 10.47 -6.57 -7.57
CA GLY A 198 10.40 -5.22 -6.99
C GLY A 198 11.02 -5.14 -5.60
N GLN A 199 10.75 -6.13 -4.73
CA GLN A 199 11.37 -6.24 -3.41
C GLN A 199 12.90 -6.32 -3.51
N TYR A 200 13.43 -7.24 -4.33
CA TYR A 200 14.88 -7.34 -4.51
C TYR A 200 15.51 -6.07 -5.07
N ALA A 201 14.82 -5.38 -6.00
CA ALA A 201 15.27 -4.10 -6.52
C ALA A 201 15.32 -3.01 -5.44
N ALA A 202 14.34 -3.01 -4.54
CA ALA A 202 14.32 -2.09 -3.39
C ALA A 202 15.43 -2.41 -2.39
N ASP A 203 15.57 -3.68 -1.98
CA ASP A 203 16.58 -4.13 -1.02
C ASP A 203 18.01 -3.88 -1.50
N LEU A 204 18.24 -4.01 -2.81
CA LEU A 204 19.53 -3.72 -3.47
C LEU A 204 19.75 -2.23 -3.76
N GLY A 205 18.74 -1.38 -3.51
CA GLY A 205 18.80 0.06 -3.76
C GLY A 205 18.73 0.47 -5.22
N ILE A 206 18.34 -0.43 -6.11
CA ILE A 206 18.15 -0.15 -7.56
C ILE A 206 17.06 0.90 -7.76
N THR A 207 16.03 0.92 -6.91
CA THR A 207 14.95 1.92 -6.93
C THR A 207 15.47 3.35 -6.77
N ARG A 208 16.62 3.57 -6.12
CA ARG A 208 17.25 4.89 -5.99
C ARG A 208 17.82 5.45 -7.31
N LEU A 209 18.01 4.59 -8.31
CA LEU A 209 18.44 5.03 -9.65
C LEU A 209 17.29 5.70 -10.43
N ILE A 210 16.05 5.53 -9.97
CA ILE A 210 14.84 6.11 -10.57
C ILE A 210 14.11 6.92 -9.47
N PRO A 211 14.57 8.14 -9.14
CA PRO A 211 14.01 8.92 -8.03
C PRO A 211 12.51 9.20 -8.15
N THR A 212 11.98 9.24 -9.36
CA THR A 212 10.54 9.45 -9.62
C THR A 212 9.65 8.36 -9.04
N LEU A 213 10.17 7.17 -8.73
CA LEU A 213 9.42 6.11 -8.05
C LEU A 213 9.05 6.48 -6.61
N ALA A 214 9.82 7.37 -5.97
CA ALA A 214 9.55 7.85 -4.61
C ALA A 214 8.62 9.08 -4.57
N GLU A 215 8.16 9.55 -5.73
CA GLU A 215 7.24 10.69 -5.86
C GLU A 215 5.80 10.17 -5.88
N SER A 216 5.22 9.93 -4.70
CA SER A 216 3.80 9.56 -4.54
C SER A 216 2.86 10.71 -4.90
N ASP A 217 1.56 10.42 -4.99
CA ASP A 217 0.54 11.45 -5.23
C ASP A 217 0.45 12.41 -4.05
N ALA A 218 0.64 11.95 -2.80
CA ALA A 218 0.77 12.80 -1.63
C ALA A 218 1.89 13.86 -1.74
N ILE A 219 3.03 13.50 -2.36
CA ILE A 219 4.13 14.44 -2.61
C ILE A 219 3.80 15.42 -3.71
N LYS A 220 3.14 14.98 -4.80
CA LYS A 220 2.88 15.78 -5.99
C LYS A 220 1.65 16.68 -5.85
N HIS A 221 0.58 16.16 -5.28
CA HIS A 221 -0.74 16.77 -5.28
C HIS A 221 -1.24 17.13 -3.89
N GLY A 222 -0.71 16.47 -2.84
CA GLY A 222 -1.08 16.74 -1.46
C GLY A 222 -0.43 17.98 -0.86
N THR A 223 -0.66 18.18 0.44
CA THR A 223 -0.27 19.39 1.19
C THR A 223 1.00 19.20 2.02
N LEU A 224 1.82 18.19 1.74
CA LEU A 224 3.03 17.90 2.50
C LEU A 224 4.06 19.04 2.43
N THR A 225 4.63 19.40 3.57
CA THR A 225 5.78 20.29 3.65
C THR A 225 7.03 19.65 3.04
N ASN A 226 8.07 20.44 2.78
CA ASN A 226 9.32 19.91 2.22
C ASN A 226 9.97 18.84 3.14
N ASP A 227 9.89 19.00 4.45
CA ASP A 227 10.43 18.02 5.40
C ASP A 227 9.63 16.73 5.37
N GLU A 228 8.31 16.80 5.26
CA GLU A 228 7.44 15.64 5.14
C GLU A 228 7.62 14.91 3.80
N LYS A 229 7.80 15.65 2.71
CA LYS A 229 8.18 15.06 1.40
C LYS A 229 9.51 14.31 1.50
N ASN A 230 10.49 14.84 2.20
CA ASN A 230 11.76 14.16 2.43
C ASN A 230 11.61 12.93 3.33
N ARG A 231 10.75 13.00 4.37
CA ARG A 231 10.39 11.82 5.21
C ARG A 231 9.71 10.75 4.37
N TYR A 232 8.72 11.11 3.55
CA TYR A 232 8.03 10.16 2.68
C TYR A 232 9.01 9.42 1.77
N ARG A 233 9.91 10.14 1.09
CA ARG A 233 10.96 9.53 0.24
C ARG A 233 11.87 8.60 1.02
N ALA A 234 12.29 8.99 2.22
CA ALA A 234 13.13 8.15 3.08
C ALA A 234 12.42 6.86 3.53
N ILE A 235 11.12 6.96 3.84
CA ILE A 235 10.26 5.81 4.18
C ILE A 235 10.06 4.94 2.94
N PHE A 236 9.76 5.51 1.77
CA PHE A 236 9.64 4.77 0.52
C PHE A 236 10.84 3.85 0.28
N TYR A 237 12.06 4.38 0.36
CA TYR A 237 13.27 3.58 0.15
C TYR A 237 13.51 2.49 1.21
N ASN A 238 12.77 2.50 2.30
CA ASN A 238 12.88 1.51 3.38
C ASN A 238 11.68 0.55 3.45
N ARG A 239 10.55 0.90 2.83
CA ARG A 239 9.26 0.21 2.96
C ARG A 239 8.64 -0.21 1.62
N THR A 240 9.34 -0.05 0.51
CA THR A 240 8.83 -0.49 -0.79
C THR A 240 8.82 -2.01 -0.88
N ALA A 241 7.67 -2.58 -1.22
CA ALA A 241 7.46 -4.00 -1.49
C ALA A 241 8.00 -4.92 -0.38
N THR A 242 7.69 -4.61 0.88
CA THR A 242 8.10 -5.44 2.02
C THR A 242 7.56 -6.87 1.89
N VAL A 243 8.19 -7.83 2.55
CA VAL A 243 7.69 -9.23 2.57
C VAL A 243 6.26 -9.29 3.11
N THR A 244 5.92 -8.47 4.10
CA THR A 244 4.57 -8.37 4.66
C THR A 244 3.56 -7.93 3.60
N MET A 245 3.86 -6.89 2.79
CA MET A 245 3.00 -6.43 1.68
C MET A 245 2.81 -7.51 0.62
N ILE A 246 3.85 -8.29 0.33
CA ILE A 246 3.77 -9.42 -0.61
C ILE A 246 2.89 -10.53 -0.07
N ASN A 247 3.00 -10.86 1.22
CA ASN A 247 2.14 -11.85 1.87
C ASN A 247 0.69 -11.38 1.93
N GLU A 248 0.45 -10.08 2.14
CA GLU A 248 -0.89 -9.47 2.07
C GLU A 248 -1.49 -9.62 0.65
N ALA A 249 -0.73 -9.28 -0.39
CA ALA A 249 -1.15 -9.46 -1.77
C ALA A 249 -1.42 -10.93 -2.12
N LYS A 250 -0.63 -11.86 -1.59
CA LYS A 250 -0.84 -13.31 -1.76
C LYS A 250 -2.17 -13.76 -1.17
N SER A 251 -2.58 -13.20 -0.04
CA SER A 251 -3.78 -13.62 0.71
C SER A 251 -5.05 -12.88 0.27
N VAL A 252 -4.94 -11.74 -0.45
CA VAL A 252 -6.07 -10.83 -0.67
C VAL A 252 -7.27 -11.47 -1.39
N LYS A 253 -7.05 -12.41 -2.33
CA LYS A 253 -8.16 -13.11 -3.01
C LYS A 253 -8.96 -14.00 -2.08
N ASP A 254 -8.28 -14.70 -1.19
CA ASP A 254 -8.94 -15.55 -0.20
C ASP A 254 -9.63 -14.69 0.86
N ASN A 255 -9.01 -13.59 1.26
CA ASN A 255 -9.60 -12.59 2.15
C ASN A 255 -10.88 -12.00 1.54
N ALA A 256 -10.84 -11.58 0.28
CA ALA A 256 -12.01 -11.04 -0.43
C ALA A 256 -13.14 -12.07 -0.56
N ARG A 257 -12.79 -13.35 -0.80
CA ARG A 257 -13.79 -14.44 -0.85
C ARG A 257 -14.48 -14.66 0.49
N ILE A 258 -13.72 -14.59 1.61
CA ILE A 258 -14.30 -14.68 2.97
C ILE A 258 -15.28 -13.52 3.20
N VAL A 259 -14.91 -12.30 2.82
CA VAL A 259 -15.78 -11.12 2.95
C VAL A 259 -17.03 -11.25 2.06
N ALA A 260 -16.90 -11.71 0.82
CA ALA A 260 -18.04 -11.94 -0.07
C ALA A 260 -19.04 -12.97 0.52
N GLN A 261 -18.53 -14.05 1.11
CA GLN A 261 -19.38 -15.09 1.71
C GLN A 261 -20.16 -14.64 2.96
N ASN A 262 -19.68 -13.63 3.66
CA ASN A 262 -20.36 -13.08 4.84
C ASN A 262 -21.50 -12.09 4.46
N GLY A 263 -21.65 -11.72 3.19
CA GLY A 263 -22.64 -10.74 2.71
C GLY A 263 -22.23 -9.28 2.96
N VAL A 264 -23.08 -8.36 2.59
CA VAL A 264 -22.83 -6.92 2.72
C VAL A 264 -23.21 -6.43 4.11
N PRO A 265 -22.31 -5.84 4.89
CA PRO A 265 -22.65 -5.32 6.22
C PRO A 265 -23.54 -4.09 6.11
N GLN A 266 -24.55 -4.01 6.98
CA GLN A 266 -25.57 -2.94 6.99
C GLN A 266 -25.19 -1.81 7.97
N VAL A 267 -23.97 -1.27 7.82
CA VAL A 267 -23.55 -0.05 8.51
C VAL A 267 -23.63 1.12 7.53
N PRO A 268 -23.87 2.37 7.97
CA PRO A 268 -23.87 3.53 7.10
C PRO A 268 -22.57 3.62 6.28
N MET A 269 -22.67 3.83 4.96
CA MET A 269 -21.51 3.92 4.08
C MET A 269 -21.57 5.10 3.15
N LEU A 270 -20.44 5.80 3.01
CA LEU A 270 -20.22 6.80 1.98
C LEU A 270 -19.00 6.39 1.16
N LEU A 271 -19.15 6.15 -0.14
CA LEU A 271 -18.04 5.81 -1.03
C LEU A 271 -17.66 7.00 -1.91
N PHE A 272 -16.38 7.35 -1.92
CA PHE A 272 -15.79 8.22 -2.93
C PHE A 272 -15.17 7.33 -4.00
N ILE A 273 -15.60 7.48 -5.25
CA ILE A 273 -15.26 6.60 -6.37
C ILE A 273 -14.48 7.38 -7.41
N SER A 274 -13.24 6.98 -7.69
CA SER A 274 -12.34 7.62 -8.65
C SER A 274 -12.73 7.35 -10.12
N ASP A 275 -11.89 7.82 -11.05
CA ASP A 275 -11.99 7.46 -12.47
C ASP A 275 -11.29 6.12 -12.81
N GLY A 276 -10.79 5.38 -11.82
CA GLY A 276 -10.12 4.10 -11.97
C GLY A 276 -8.65 4.20 -12.42
N THR A 277 -8.15 5.37 -12.78
CA THR A 277 -6.73 5.53 -13.15
C THR A 277 -5.82 5.56 -11.91
N GLY A 278 -4.52 5.41 -12.10
CA GLY A 278 -3.56 5.59 -11.00
C GLY A 278 -3.39 4.38 -10.07
N GLY A 279 -3.78 3.16 -10.49
CA GLY A 279 -3.39 1.97 -9.71
C GLY A 279 -4.42 0.85 -9.58
N THR A 280 -5.67 1.07 -9.99
CA THR A 280 -6.73 0.04 -9.84
C THR A 280 -6.55 -1.15 -10.80
N GLY A 281 -5.99 -0.91 -11.98
CA GLY A 281 -5.89 -1.91 -13.04
C GLY A 281 -7.19 -2.14 -13.83
N PHE A 282 -8.21 -1.31 -13.61
CA PHE A 282 -9.50 -1.32 -14.29
C PHE A 282 -9.71 -0.03 -15.08
N ASP A 283 -10.59 -0.10 -16.10
CA ASP A 283 -11.11 1.09 -16.74
C ASP A 283 -12.18 1.78 -15.86
N LYS A 284 -12.44 3.07 -16.12
CA LYS A 284 -13.35 3.91 -15.35
C LYS A 284 -14.74 3.30 -15.19
N GLU A 285 -15.31 2.79 -16.27
CA GLU A 285 -16.67 2.25 -16.28
C GLU A 285 -16.77 0.97 -15.43
N THR A 286 -15.82 0.07 -15.59
CA THR A 286 -15.76 -1.17 -14.80
C THR A 286 -15.54 -0.86 -13.31
N TRP A 287 -14.60 0.07 -13.00
CA TRP A 287 -14.29 0.46 -11.62
C TRP A 287 -15.51 1.01 -10.91
N ARG A 288 -16.18 2.01 -11.50
CA ARG A 288 -17.37 2.65 -10.93
C ARG A 288 -18.53 1.68 -10.78
N ARG A 289 -18.89 0.96 -11.82
CA ARG A 289 -19.99 0.00 -11.82
C ARG A 289 -19.90 -1.02 -10.68
N ILE A 290 -18.70 -1.52 -10.38
CA ILE A 290 -18.51 -2.52 -9.31
C ILE A 290 -18.81 -1.88 -7.94
N GLN A 291 -18.33 -0.67 -7.68
CA GLN A 291 -18.58 0.01 -6.41
C GLN A 291 -20.04 0.48 -6.28
N GLU A 292 -20.63 1.03 -7.33
CA GLU A 292 -22.04 1.43 -7.37
C GLU A 292 -22.95 0.23 -7.11
N LYS A 293 -22.69 -0.91 -7.75
CA LYS A 293 -23.41 -2.15 -7.49
C LYS A 293 -23.30 -2.55 -6.02
N TYR A 294 -22.09 -2.54 -5.45
CA TYR A 294 -21.88 -2.91 -4.06
C TYR A 294 -22.62 -1.99 -3.09
N ILE A 295 -22.51 -0.68 -3.27
CA ILE A 295 -23.14 0.28 -2.36
C ILE A 295 -24.67 0.28 -2.48
N SER A 296 -25.22 -0.11 -3.62
CA SER A 296 -26.68 -0.25 -3.80
C SER A 296 -27.32 -1.34 -2.94
N GLU A 297 -26.50 -2.27 -2.40
CA GLU A 297 -26.94 -3.31 -1.48
C GLU A 297 -26.90 -2.88 0.00
N VAL A 298 -26.43 -1.65 0.28
CA VAL A 298 -26.36 -1.07 1.64
C VAL A 298 -27.57 -0.14 1.84
N GLU A 299 -28.39 -0.38 2.86
CA GLU A 299 -29.61 0.40 3.11
C GLU A 299 -29.34 1.90 3.27
N SER A 300 -28.29 2.26 4.05
CA SER A 300 -27.82 3.64 4.24
C SER A 300 -26.54 3.91 3.44
N GLY A 301 -26.53 3.47 2.16
CA GLY A 301 -25.40 3.63 1.26
C GLY A 301 -25.52 4.90 0.42
N LYS A 302 -24.44 5.70 0.39
CA LYS A 302 -24.28 6.87 -0.50
C LYS A 302 -22.97 6.74 -1.26
N TYR A 303 -22.87 7.33 -2.45
CA TYR A 303 -21.60 7.43 -3.16
C TYR A 303 -21.44 8.77 -3.88
N ILE A 304 -20.21 9.15 -4.12
CA ILE A 304 -19.83 10.37 -4.84
C ILE A 304 -18.73 9.99 -5.85
N GLU A 305 -19.02 10.23 -7.12
CA GLU A 305 -18.03 10.08 -8.17
C GLU A 305 -17.07 11.26 -8.21
N LEU A 306 -15.80 10.96 -8.34
CA LEU A 306 -14.71 11.92 -8.49
C LEU A 306 -13.99 11.71 -9.83
N ASP A 307 -13.71 12.81 -10.54
CA ASP A 307 -12.94 12.75 -11.77
C ASP A 307 -11.44 12.95 -11.49
N CYS A 308 -10.89 12.06 -10.68
CA CYS A 308 -9.48 12.05 -10.30
C CYS A 308 -8.96 10.60 -10.18
N PRO A 309 -7.63 10.41 -10.15
CA PRO A 309 -7.03 9.10 -9.95
C PRO A 309 -7.34 8.47 -8.59
N HIS A 310 -6.93 7.20 -8.43
CA HIS A 310 -7.19 6.30 -7.32
C HIS A 310 -6.89 6.84 -5.91
N TYR A 311 -5.86 7.67 -5.74
CA TYR A 311 -5.52 8.28 -4.45
C TYR A 311 -6.36 9.55 -4.21
N VAL A 312 -7.69 9.40 -4.22
CA VAL A 312 -8.67 10.50 -4.15
C VAL A 312 -8.40 11.51 -3.03
N HIS A 313 -7.88 11.05 -1.89
CA HIS A 313 -7.53 11.85 -0.72
C HIS A 313 -6.31 12.76 -0.91
N ASP A 314 -5.57 12.61 -2.02
CA ASP A 314 -4.48 13.51 -2.40
C ASP A 314 -4.91 14.56 -3.43
N TYR A 315 -6.01 14.31 -4.16
CA TYR A 315 -6.52 15.18 -5.21
C TYR A 315 -7.72 16.01 -4.75
N GLU A 316 -8.72 15.35 -4.15
CA GLU A 316 -10.02 15.93 -3.83
C GLU A 316 -10.25 16.07 -2.31
N TYR A 317 -9.16 16.17 -1.51
CA TYR A 317 -9.21 16.21 -0.05
C TYR A 317 -10.14 17.28 0.51
N GLY A 318 -10.24 18.45 -0.15
CA GLY A 318 -11.17 19.52 0.26
C GLY A 318 -12.62 19.10 0.16
N ARG A 319 -13.06 18.65 -1.03
CA ARG A 319 -14.42 18.16 -1.28
C ARG A 319 -14.75 16.96 -0.40
N ILE A 320 -13.83 16.00 -0.31
CA ILE A 320 -14.02 14.80 0.53
C ILE A 320 -14.23 15.18 1.99
N SER A 321 -13.49 16.16 2.53
CA SER A 321 -13.64 16.59 3.92
C SER A 321 -15.01 17.23 4.19
N GLU A 322 -15.53 18.02 3.27
CA GLU A 322 -16.85 18.66 3.38
C GLU A 322 -17.97 17.61 3.37
N GLU A 323 -17.88 16.64 2.45
CA GLU A 323 -18.87 15.56 2.32
C GLU A 323 -18.85 14.61 3.53
N ILE A 324 -17.66 14.31 4.09
CA ILE A 324 -17.54 13.53 5.34
C ILE A 324 -18.25 14.27 6.48
N LYS A 325 -17.99 15.58 6.66
CA LYS A 325 -18.63 16.38 7.71
C LYS A 325 -20.14 16.41 7.54
N SER A 326 -20.63 16.58 6.32
CA SER A 326 -22.07 16.54 6.02
C SER A 326 -22.67 15.16 6.35
N PHE A 327 -22.05 14.08 5.87
CA PHE A 327 -22.53 12.71 6.08
C PHE A 327 -22.58 12.30 7.56
N LEU A 328 -21.60 12.73 8.35
CA LEU A 328 -21.54 12.42 9.78
C LEU A 328 -22.36 13.38 10.65
N SER A 329 -22.93 14.46 10.10
CA SER A 329 -23.83 15.39 10.84
C SER A 329 -25.29 14.97 10.77
N ASP A 330 -25.64 14.16 9.77
CA ASP A 330 -26.98 13.57 9.58
C ASP A 330 -27.20 12.40 10.57
#